data_9b87bc8ba6c344a43bb64dd7f646e998
#
_entry.id   9b87bc8ba6c344a43bb64dd7f646e998
#
_cell.length_a   1.000
_cell.length_b   1.000
_cell.length_c   1.000
_cell.angle_alpha   90.00
_cell.angle_beta   90.00
_cell.angle_gamma   90.00
#
_symmetry.space_group_name_H-M   'P 1'
#
loop_
_entity.id
_entity.type
_entity.pdbx_description
1 polymer ?
#
loop_
_entity_poly.entity_id
_entity_poly.type
_entity_poly.pdbx_seq_one_letter_code
_entity_poly.pdbx_strand_id
1 'polypeptide(L)'
;MTNSIKDVCEDSQVILLVGSNPEEAHPVMGMRLRQAVERGAKLIVVDPREIGLAKKADIHLKLRPGTNVAFANGMVNVLIQKGLVDREFVEGRTEGFDELAAMVADYTPERVAEI
;
A
#
# COMPACT_ATOMS: atom_id res chain seq x y z
N MET A 1 5.26 16.23 4.86
CA MET A 1 5.72 14.98 4.20
C MET A 1 6.95 14.48 4.94
N THR A 2 6.95 13.23 5.33
CA THR A 2 8.10 12.61 6.00
C THR A 2 9.20 12.21 5.03
N ASN A 3 8.84 11.88 3.78
CA ASN A 3 9.79 11.37 2.78
C ASN A 3 9.70 12.18 1.49
N SER A 4 10.80 12.25 0.77
CA SER A 4 10.85 12.85 -0.56
C SER A 4 10.40 11.85 -1.64
N ILE A 5 10.09 12.36 -2.84
CA ILE A 5 9.83 11.52 -4.02
C ILE A 5 11.04 10.63 -4.31
N LYS A 6 12.25 11.13 -4.07
CA LYS A 6 13.49 10.38 -4.24
C LYS A 6 13.51 9.15 -3.33
N ASP A 7 13.26 9.34 -2.03
CA ASP A 7 13.26 8.25 -1.05
C ASP A 7 12.26 7.16 -1.44
N VAL A 8 11.03 7.56 -1.83
CA VAL A 8 10.00 6.61 -2.27
C VAL A 8 10.43 5.81 -3.50
N CYS A 9 11.04 6.46 -4.48
CA CYS A 9 11.34 5.83 -5.76
C CYS A 9 12.71 5.13 -5.79
N GLU A 10 13.68 5.56 -4.98
CA GLU A 10 15.04 5.02 -5.02
C GLU A 10 15.33 4.03 -3.90
N ASP A 11 14.76 4.24 -2.71
CA ASP A 11 15.08 3.44 -1.51
C ASP A 11 14.02 2.40 -1.17
N SER A 12 12.79 2.51 -1.70
CA SER A 12 11.72 1.56 -1.40
C SER A 12 11.91 0.23 -2.12
N GLN A 13 11.76 -0.85 -1.38
CA GLN A 13 11.74 -2.21 -1.93
C GLN A 13 10.35 -2.60 -2.43
N VAL A 14 9.31 -2.11 -1.75
CA VAL A 14 7.90 -2.32 -2.10
C VAL A 14 7.19 -0.98 -2.12
N ILE A 15 6.44 -0.72 -3.18
CA ILE A 15 5.65 0.49 -3.36
C ILE A 15 4.17 0.10 -3.46
N LEU A 16 3.35 0.67 -2.58
CA LEU A 16 1.91 0.53 -2.61
C LEU A 16 1.29 1.82 -3.15
N LEU A 17 0.69 1.75 -4.32
CA LEU A 17 0.03 2.87 -5.00
C LEU A 17 -1.49 2.71 -4.90
N VAL A 18 -2.13 3.59 -4.15
CA VAL A 18 -3.57 3.51 -3.88
C VAL A 18 -4.31 4.71 -4.47
N GLY A 19 -5.28 4.46 -5.34
CA GLY A 19 -6.20 5.48 -5.85
C GLY A 19 -5.52 6.63 -6.58
N SER A 20 -4.38 6.41 -7.22
CA SER A 20 -3.59 7.45 -7.86
C SER A 20 -3.09 7.01 -9.23
N ASN A 21 -3.09 7.94 -10.18
CA ASN A 21 -2.45 7.77 -11.49
C ASN A 21 -1.33 8.81 -11.67
N PRO A 22 -0.13 8.56 -11.13
CA PRO A 22 0.97 9.52 -11.19
C PRO A 22 1.43 9.83 -12.61
N GLU A 23 1.24 8.95 -13.56
CA GLU A 23 1.61 9.21 -14.97
C GLU A 23 0.82 10.36 -15.58
N GLU A 24 -0.41 10.59 -15.12
CA GLU A 24 -1.26 11.71 -15.55
C GLU A 24 -1.11 12.93 -14.64
N ALA A 25 -1.20 12.73 -13.33
CA ALA A 25 -1.25 13.82 -12.36
C ALA A 25 0.13 14.36 -11.96
N HIS A 26 1.14 13.51 -11.95
CA HIS A 26 2.52 13.81 -11.52
C HIS A 26 3.53 13.09 -12.41
N PRO A 27 3.72 13.52 -13.67
CA PRO A 27 4.49 12.77 -14.67
C PRO A 27 5.92 12.42 -14.26
N VAL A 28 6.59 13.32 -13.55
CA VAL A 28 7.96 13.09 -13.05
C VAL A 28 7.99 11.94 -12.03
N MET A 29 7.01 11.92 -11.13
CA MET A 29 6.87 10.81 -10.18
C MET A 29 6.51 9.51 -10.88
N GLY A 30 5.62 9.56 -11.86
CA GLY A 30 5.25 8.40 -12.69
C GLY A 30 6.45 7.79 -13.40
N MET A 31 7.30 8.62 -13.99
CA MET A 31 8.55 8.17 -14.61
C MET A 31 9.50 7.51 -13.60
N ARG A 32 9.69 8.11 -12.44
CA ARG A 32 10.56 7.55 -11.39
C ARG A 32 10.03 6.25 -10.82
N LEU A 33 8.70 6.09 -10.69
CA LEU A 33 8.08 4.83 -10.29
C LEU A 33 8.33 3.72 -11.32
N ARG A 34 8.22 4.02 -12.61
CA ARG A 34 8.60 3.06 -13.67
C ARG A 34 10.04 2.63 -13.55
N GLN A 35 10.95 3.56 -13.37
CA GLN A 35 12.37 3.27 -13.17
C GLN A 35 12.61 2.43 -11.92
N ALA A 36 11.88 2.68 -10.83
CA ALA A 36 11.97 1.88 -9.61
C ALA A 36 11.57 0.41 -9.87
N VAL A 37 10.48 0.19 -10.59
CA VAL A 37 10.03 -1.15 -10.98
C VAL A 37 11.07 -1.85 -11.88
N GLU A 38 11.64 -1.14 -12.83
CA GLU A 38 12.70 -1.67 -13.71
C GLU A 38 13.97 -2.05 -12.93
N ARG A 39 14.25 -1.36 -11.83
CA ARG A 39 15.35 -1.70 -10.90
C ARG A 39 15.04 -2.86 -9.95
N GLY A 40 13.83 -3.38 -9.96
CA GLY A 40 13.43 -4.53 -9.17
C GLY A 40 12.56 -4.22 -7.94
N ALA A 41 12.14 -2.97 -7.72
CA ALA A 41 11.14 -2.66 -6.70
C ALA A 41 9.81 -3.33 -7.04
N LYS A 42 9.14 -3.87 -6.03
CA LYS A 42 7.80 -4.47 -6.18
C LYS A 42 6.75 -3.39 -6.16
N LEU A 43 5.81 -3.44 -7.10
CA LEU A 43 4.71 -2.49 -7.20
C LEU A 43 3.37 -3.19 -7.00
N ILE A 44 2.60 -2.69 -6.06
CA ILE A 44 1.20 -3.09 -5.82
C ILE A 44 0.33 -1.89 -6.17
N VAL A 45 -0.53 -2.04 -7.14
CA VAL A 45 -1.50 -1.00 -7.54
C VAL A 45 -2.88 -1.36 -7.03
N VAL A 46 -3.50 -0.43 -6.32
CA VAL A 46 -4.85 -0.55 -5.79
C VAL A 46 -5.70 0.56 -6.41
N ASP A 47 -6.37 0.25 -7.50
CA ASP A 47 -7.22 1.19 -8.24
C ASP A 47 -8.29 0.39 -9.00
N PRO A 48 -9.55 0.82 -8.98
CA PRO A 48 -10.60 0.16 -9.77
C PRO A 48 -10.32 0.20 -11.27
N ARG A 49 -9.53 1.16 -11.73
CA ARG A 49 -9.14 1.31 -13.14
C ARG A 49 -7.82 0.61 -13.44
N GLU A 50 -7.69 0.11 -14.65
CA GLU A 50 -6.41 -0.41 -15.14
C GLU A 50 -5.54 0.73 -15.69
N ILE A 51 -4.89 1.46 -14.79
CA ILE A 51 -3.94 2.53 -15.13
C ILE A 51 -2.65 1.98 -15.74
N GLY A 52 -1.85 2.84 -16.40
CA GLY A 52 -0.61 2.42 -17.05
C GLY A 52 0.37 1.68 -16.13
N LEU A 53 0.53 2.16 -14.91
CA LEU A 53 1.37 1.51 -13.89
C LEU A 53 0.80 0.15 -13.43
N ALA A 54 -0.52 -0.07 -13.49
CA ALA A 54 -1.12 -1.35 -13.16
C ALA A 54 -0.66 -2.48 -14.09
N LYS A 55 -0.40 -2.16 -15.35
CA LYS A 55 0.12 -3.12 -16.33
C LYS A 55 1.55 -3.58 -16.03
N LYS A 56 2.30 -2.78 -15.28
CA LYS A 56 3.67 -3.08 -14.83
C LYS A 56 3.74 -3.54 -13.38
N ALA A 57 2.63 -3.53 -12.66
CA ALA A 57 2.56 -3.93 -11.27
C ALA A 57 2.72 -5.45 -11.11
N ASP A 58 3.33 -5.85 -10.00
CA ASP A 58 3.36 -7.26 -9.58
C ASP A 58 1.96 -7.72 -9.17
N ILE A 59 1.18 -6.82 -8.55
CA ILE A 59 -0.19 -7.08 -8.11
C ILE A 59 -1.05 -5.86 -8.46
N HIS A 60 -2.20 -6.10 -9.07
CA HIS A 60 -3.24 -5.10 -9.28
C HIS A 60 -4.53 -5.54 -8.57
N LEU A 61 -4.95 -4.76 -7.57
CA LEU A 61 -6.17 -4.99 -6.81
C LEU A 61 -7.23 -3.98 -7.22
N LYS A 62 -8.33 -4.47 -7.77
CA LYS A 62 -9.47 -3.65 -8.19
C LYS A 62 -10.50 -3.58 -7.07
N LEU A 63 -10.45 -2.51 -6.29
CA LEU A 63 -11.41 -2.28 -5.22
C LEU A 63 -12.74 -1.73 -5.77
N ARG A 64 -13.83 -2.04 -5.07
CA ARG A 64 -15.07 -1.30 -5.24
C ARG A 64 -14.90 0.12 -4.71
N PRO A 65 -15.41 1.16 -5.37
CA PRO A 65 -15.38 2.53 -4.82
C PRO A 65 -15.97 2.60 -3.41
N GLY A 66 -15.32 3.34 -2.52
CA GLY A 66 -15.77 3.49 -1.14
C GLY A 66 -15.24 2.44 -0.15
N THR A 67 -14.40 1.48 -0.59
CA THR A 67 -13.93 0.38 0.28
C THR A 67 -12.47 0.51 0.72
N ASN A 68 -11.84 1.68 0.53
CA ASN A 68 -10.43 1.88 0.86
C ASN A 68 -10.10 1.62 2.34
N VAL A 69 -10.99 2.03 3.24
CA VAL A 69 -10.79 1.83 4.69
C VAL A 69 -10.82 0.34 5.03
N ALA A 70 -11.80 -0.40 4.49
CA ALA A 70 -11.89 -1.85 4.71
C ALA A 70 -10.65 -2.57 4.17
N PHE A 71 -10.16 -2.18 2.98
CA PHE A 71 -8.94 -2.71 2.41
C PHE A 71 -7.71 -2.43 3.29
N ALA A 72 -7.53 -1.19 3.72
CA ALA A 72 -6.40 -0.80 4.56
C ALA A 72 -6.43 -1.56 5.91
N ASN A 73 -7.59 -1.67 6.54
CA ASN A 73 -7.76 -2.42 7.78
C ASN A 73 -7.47 -3.91 7.58
N GLY A 74 -7.89 -4.48 6.46
CA GLY A 74 -7.58 -5.86 6.10
C GLY A 74 -6.09 -6.10 5.91
N MET A 75 -5.38 -5.19 5.27
CA MET A 75 -3.92 -5.27 5.15
C MET A 75 -3.23 -5.25 6.52
N VAL A 76 -3.63 -4.32 7.38
CA VAL A 76 -3.08 -4.23 8.76
C VAL A 76 -3.39 -5.50 9.54
N ASN A 77 -4.61 -6.03 9.42
CA ASN A 77 -4.98 -7.31 10.05
C ASN A 77 -4.02 -8.44 9.63
N VAL A 78 -3.80 -8.61 8.33
CA VAL A 78 -2.90 -9.65 7.81
C VAL A 78 -1.47 -9.48 8.33
N LEU A 79 -0.94 -8.27 8.34
CA LEU A 79 0.40 -7.98 8.84
C LEU A 79 0.54 -8.35 10.33
N ILE A 80 -0.46 -8.03 11.14
CA ILE A 80 -0.48 -8.37 12.57
C ILE A 80 -0.61 -9.87 12.77
N GLN A 81 -1.57 -10.51 12.11
CA GLN A 81 -1.85 -11.96 12.27
C GLN A 81 -0.66 -12.84 11.84
N LYS A 82 0.06 -12.42 10.82
CA LYS A 82 1.25 -13.13 10.34
C LYS A 82 2.55 -12.73 11.07
N GLY A 83 2.50 -11.84 12.04
CA GLY A 83 3.67 -11.40 12.79
C GLY A 83 4.70 -10.62 11.95
N LEU A 84 4.24 -9.92 10.91
CA LEU A 84 5.08 -9.15 9.98
C LEU A 84 5.29 -7.69 10.42
N VAL A 85 4.85 -7.34 11.63
CA VAL A 85 4.99 -6.00 12.20
C VAL A 85 6.38 -5.83 12.80
N ASP A 86 7.05 -4.74 12.45
CA ASP A 86 8.27 -4.31 13.12
C ASP A 86 7.93 -3.75 14.51
N ARG A 87 8.01 -4.61 15.52
CA ARG A 87 7.65 -4.28 16.88
C ARG A 87 8.52 -3.18 17.48
N GLU A 88 9.80 -3.18 17.20
CA GLU A 88 10.73 -2.16 17.71
C GLU A 88 10.37 -0.78 17.16
N PHE A 89 10.10 -0.69 15.88
CA PHE A 89 9.67 0.56 15.25
C PHE A 89 8.34 1.04 15.81
N VAL A 90 7.35 0.14 15.91
CA VAL A 90 6.00 0.47 16.39
C VAL A 90 6.04 0.98 17.82
N GLU A 91 6.74 0.30 18.72
CA GLU A 91 6.84 0.67 20.14
C GLU A 91 7.63 1.98 20.33
N GLY A 92 8.66 2.19 19.53
CA GLY A 92 9.52 3.38 19.66
C GLY A 92 9.03 4.62 18.93
N ARG A 93 8.14 4.48 17.93
CA ARG A 93 7.81 5.59 17.00
C ARG A 93 6.33 5.80 16.74
N THR A 94 5.46 5.02 17.33
CA THR A 94 4.02 5.14 17.15
C THR A 94 3.28 5.11 18.48
N GLU A 95 2.04 5.56 18.47
CA GLU A 95 1.09 5.47 19.58
C GLU A 95 -0.25 4.93 19.08
N GLY A 96 -1.06 4.34 19.97
CA GLY A 96 -2.38 3.81 19.63
C GLY A 96 -2.37 2.49 18.88
N PHE A 97 -1.25 1.76 18.83
CA PHE A 97 -1.15 0.50 18.10
C PHE A 97 -2.09 -0.58 18.64
N ASP A 98 -2.20 -0.72 19.96
CA ASP A 98 -3.06 -1.75 20.57
C ASP A 98 -4.55 -1.49 20.29
N GLU A 99 -4.96 -0.24 20.28
CA GLU A 99 -6.33 0.16 19.91
C GLU A 99 -6.60 -0.13 18.43
N LEU A 100 -5.65 0.17 17.56
CA LEU A 100 -5.72 -0.16 16.13
C LEU A 100 -5.80 -1.67 15.93
N ALA A 101 -4.95 -2.44 16.59
CA ALA A 101 -4.94 -3.90 16.49
C ALA A 101 -6.29 -4.52 16.91
N ALA A 102 -6.89 -4.01 17.97
CA ALA A 102 -8.22 -4.44 18.42
C ALA A 102 -9.31 -4.07 17.39
N MET A 103 -9.24 -2.88 16.81
CA MET A 103 -10.22 -2.42 15.83
C MET A 103 -10.15 -3.23 14.53
N VAL A 104 -8.96 -3.56 14.05
CA VAL A 104 -8.80 -4.30 12.78
C VAL A 104 -8.94 -5.81 12.94
N ALA A 105 -9.07 -6.34 14.14
CA ALA A 105 -9.17 -7.78 14.39
C ALA A 105 -10.31 -8.46 13.61
N ASP A 106 -11.42 -7.74 13.40
CA ASP A 106 -12.58 -8.23 12.66
C ASP A 106 -12.46 -8.08 11.12
N TYR A 107 -11.44 -7.39 10.63
CA TYR A 107 -11.20 -7.20 9.20
C TYR A 107 -10.35 -8.33 8.63
N THR A 108 -10.86 -9.56 8.72
CA THR A 108 -10.20 -10.72 8.13
C THR A 108 -10.18 -10.63 6.60
N PRO A 109 -9.24 -11.30 5.92
CA PRO A 109 -9.21 -11.32 4.45
C PRO A 109 -10.53 -11.76 3.82
N GLU A 110 -11.21 -12.74 4.42
CA GLU A 110 -12.50 -13.26 3.97
C GLU A 110 -13.58 -12.18 4.04
N ARG A 111 -13.67 -11.49 5.17
CA ARG A 111 -14.64 -10.41 5.36
C ARG A 111 -14.38 -9.24 4.42
N VAL A 112 -13.12 -8.86 4.23
CA VAL A 112 -12.74 -7.77 3.32
C VAL A 112 -13.04 -8.14 1.87
N ALA A 113 -12.89 -9.40 1.49
CA ALA A 113 -13.22 -9.88 0.15
C ALA A 113 -14.73 -9.84 -0.16
N GLU A 114 -15.58 -9.85 0.86
CA GLU A 114 -17.04 -9.73 0.71
C GLU A 114 -17.50 -8.27 0.56
N ILE A 115 -16.75 -7.31 1.07
CA ILE A 115 -17.04 -5.89 0.99
C ILE A 115 -16.76 -5.34 -0.41
#